data_05304ce680019e558d6d64a4b8d213c7
#
_entry.id   05304ce680019e558d6d64a4b8d213c7
#
_cell.length_a   1.000
_cell.length_b   1.000
_cell.length_c   1.000
_cell.angle_alpha   90.00
_cell.angle_beta   90.00
_cell.angle_gamma   90.00
#
_symmetry.space_group_name_H-M   'P 1'
#
loop_
_entity.id
_entity.type
_entity.pdbx_description
1 polymer ?
#
loop_
_entity_poly.entity_id
_entity_poly.type
_entity_poly.pdbx_seq_one_letter_code
_entity_poly.pdbx_strand_id
1 'polypeptide(L)'
;MGNLNPWYCIIFLWYFIMKTNMYDYICETPDVLTYIINNRKEIVQEFVNEYKDKKIDQIYVIGSGTSYHAGLSAKNYLEEILNIKVFCMYPTQFSRSEKVFNKNTLVIGMSQGGQSLSTVEGLDAASKRGLMTASVSENPTALIFEHAQTQTRIEVGNEKCGAKTKGYAGTTVTLMMMLSELAIIKGIFKKKKNSTTIKKECLM
;
A
#
# COMPACT_ATOMS: atom_id res chain seq x y z
N MET A 1 -8.76 44.61 32.73
CA MET A 1 -8.42 43.24 32.41
C MET A 1 -9.72 42.48 32.22
N GLY A 2 -10.15 42.29 30.98
CA GLY A 2 -11.42 41.62 30.68
C GLY A 2 -11.31 40.12 30.88
N ASN A 3 -12.18 39.57 31.71
CA ASN A 3 -12.33 38.14 31.91
C ASN A 3 -12.77 37.49 30.58
N LEU A 4 -11.84 36.82 29.92
CA LEU A 4 -12.17 35.93 28.81
C LEU A 4 -13.05 34.80 29.35
N ASN A 5 -14.29 34.74 28.82
CA ASN A 5 -15.27 33.73 29.22
C ASN A 5 -14.65 32.33 29.02
N PRO A 6 -14.60 31.48 30.05
CA PRO A 6 -13.99 30.13 29.97
C PRO A 6 -14.57 29.27 28.85
N TRP A 7 -15.80 29.51 28.45
CA TRP A 7 -16.47 28.83 27.33
C TRP A 7 -15.85 29.14 25.96
N TYR A 8 -15.22 30.31 25.77
CA TYR A 8 -14.49 30.60 24.54
C TYR A 8 -13.21 29.77 24.42
N CYS A 9 -12.51 29.52 25.51
CA CYS A 9 -11.33 28.62 25.51
C CYS A 9 -11.74 27.18 25.26
N ILE A 10 -12.87 26.71 25.82
CA ILE A 10 -13.37 25.34 25.62
C ILE A 10 -13.86 25.17 24.18
N ILE A 11 -14.59 26.14 23.63
CA ILE A 11 -15.04 26.10 22.23
C ILE A 11 -13.85 26.18 21.26
N PHE A 12 -12.85 27.02 21.57
CA PHE A 12 -11.62 27.13 20.76
C PHE A 12 -10.80 25.83 20.82
N LEU A 13 -10.67 25.24 21.99
CA LEU A 13 -10.02 23.95 22.19
C LEU A 13 -10.82 22.83 21.51
N TRP A 14 -12.13 22.85 21.59
CA TRP A 14 -13.03 21.90 20.92
C TRP A 14 -12.98 22.05 19.39
N TYR A 15 -12.91 23.28 18.88
CA TYR A 15 -12.73 23.58 17.46
C TYR A 15 -11.36 23.11 16.95
N PHE A 16 -10.31 23.21 17.78
CA PHE A 16 -8.95 22.74 17.45
C PHE A 16 -8.83 21.20 17.54
N ILE A 17 -9.59 20.56 18.42
CA ILE A 17 -9.58 19.09 18.59
C ILE A 17 -10.42 18.35 17.52
N MET A 18 -11.34 19.04 16.83
CA MET A 18 -12.39 18.39 16.02
C MET A 18 -12.37 18.69 14.52
N LYS A 19 -11.28 19.13 13.93
CA LYS A 19 -11.25 19.26 12.46
C LYS A 19 -9.90 18.91 11.84
N THR A 20 -9.59 17.64 11.80
CA THR A 20 -8.80 17.13 10.67
C THR A 20 -9.76 16.99 9.49
N ASN A 21 -9.68 17.89 8.55
CA ASN A 21 -10.42 17.84 7.30
C ASN A 21 -9.55 17.23 6.20
N MET A 22 -10.12 16.97 5.04
CA MET A 22 -9.39 16.41 3.90
C MET A 22 -8.17 17.25 3.50
N TYR A 23 -8.27 18.59 3.60
CA TYR A 23 -7.18 19.50 3.23
C TYR A 23 -5.96 19.31 4.15
N ASP A 24 -6.16 19.11 5.46
CA ASP A 24 -5.07 18.87 6.40
C ASP A 24 -4.29 17.60 6.01
N TYR A 25 -5.00 16.51 5.65
CA TYR A 25 -4.36 15.27 5.19
C TYR A 25 -3.67 15.40 3.83
N ILE A 26 -4.19 16.26 2.93
CA ILE A 26 -3.49 16.59 1.68
C ILE A 26 -2.16 17.30 2.00
N CYS A 27 -2.18 18.25 2.95
CA CYS A 27 -0.97 18.95 3.37
C CYS A 27 0.06 18.04 4.08
N GLU A 28 -0.39 17.01 4.81
CA GLU A 28 0.49 16.03 5.46
C GLU A 28 1.12 15.04 4.46
N THR A 29 0.50 14.85 3.29
CA THR A 29 0.91 13.81 2.34
C THR A 29 2.39 13.86 1.94
N PRO A 30 3.01 15.01 1.61
CA PRO A 30 4.42 15.06 1.23
C PRO A 30 5.36 14.52 2.31
N ASP A 31 5.10 14.86 3.58
CA ASP A 31 5.93 14.41 4.71
C ASP A 31 5.79 12.92 4.94
N VAL A 32 4.55 12.41 4.87
CA VAL A 32 4.25 10.97 4.99
C VAL A 32 4.95 10.17 3.88
N LEU A 33 4.86 10.61 2.63
CA LEU A 33 5.53 9.94 1.52
C LEU A 33 7.06 10.00 1.65
N THR A 34 7.59 11.12 2.11
CA THR A 34 9.01 11.27 2.38
C THR A 34 9.47 10.29 3.46
N TYR A 35 8.69 10.11 4.52
CA TYR A 35 8.95 9.12 5.56
C TYR A 35 8.97 7.69 5.01
N ILE A 36 7.93 7.28 4.26
CA ILE A 36 7.84 5.94 3.65
C ILE A 36 9.05 5.68 2.74
N ILE A 37 9.41 6.63 1.88
CA ILE A 37 10.53 6.48 0.95
C ILE A 37 11.87 6.35 1.69
N ASN A 38 12.09 7.13 2.73
CA ASN A 38 13.34 7.11 3.49
C ASN A 38 13.49 5.83 4.32
N ASN A 39 12.39 5.29 4.86
CA ASN A 39 12.37 4.08 5.70
C ASN A 39 11.97 2.82 4.91
N ARG A 40 11.86 2.88 3.59
CA ARG A 40 11.33 1.81 2.75
C ARG A 40 11.96 0.45 2.99
N LYS A 41 13.27 0.38 3.24
CA LYS A 41 13.98 -0.89 3.44
C LYS A 41 13.49 -1.63 4.68
N GLU A 42 13.23 -0.91 5.76
CA GLU A 42 12.69 -1.44 7.00
C GLU A 42 11.23 -1.85 6.81
N ILE A 43 10.41 -0.96 6.23
CA ILE A 43 8.97 -1.19 6.00
C ILE A 43 8.72 -2.46 5.16
N VAL A 44 9.55 -2.71 4.13
CA VAL A 44 9.35 -3.83 3.20
C VAL A 44 10.26 -5.04 3.46
N GLN A 45 10.97 -5.06 4.57
CA GLN A 45 12.02 -6.06 4.84
C GLN A 45 11.48 -7.49 4.84
N GLU A 46 10.35 -7.72 5.51
CA GLU A 46 9.71 -9.04 5.57
C GLU A 46 9.35 -9.55 4.17
N PHE A 47 8.68 -8.71 3.38
CA PHE A 47 8.32 -9.01 2.00
C PHE A 47 9.55 -9.36 1.13
N VAL A 48 10.57 -8.53 1.20
CA VAL A 48 11.78 -8.75 0.40
C VAL A 48 12.50 -10.03 0.81
N ASN A 49 12.63 -10.29 2.10
CA ASN A 49 13.27 -11.52 2.61
C ASN A 49 12.56 -12.77 2.14
N GLU A 50 11.23 -12.75 2.10
CA GLU A 50 10.42 -13.90 1.68
C GLU A 50 10.52 -14.16 0.16
N TYR A 51 10.58 -13.11 -0.67
CA TYR A 51 10.44 -13.26 -2.12
C TYR A 51 11.75 -13.04 -2.92
N LYS A 52 12.86 -12.66 -2.30
CA LYS A 52 14.14 -12.39 -3.00
C LYS A 52 14.66 -13.58 -3.82
N ASP A 53 14.47 -14.79 -3.33
CA ASP A 53 14.97 -16.02 -3.98
C ASP A 53 13.88 -16.77 -4.77
N LYS A 54 12.63 -16.29 -4.72
CA LYS A 54 11.51 -16.91 -5.42
C LYS A 54 11.36 -16.37 -6.84
N LYS A 55 11.09 -17.25 -7.80
CA LYS A 55 10.76 -16.83 -9.16
C LYS A 55 9.34 -16.23 -9.16
N ILE A 56 9.17 -15.05 -9.75
CA ILE A 56 7.88 -14.39 -9.94
C ILE A 56 7.74 -14.08 -11.43
N ASP A 57 6.73 -14.65 -12.08
CA ASP A 57 6.50 -14.49 -13.52
C ASP A 57 5.33 -13.53 -13.80
N GLN A 58 4.45 -13.31 -12.83
CA GLN A 58 3.35 -12.35 -12.90
C GLN A 58 2.87 -11.95 -11.50
N ILE A 59 2.25 -10.78 -11.39
CA ILE A 59 1.71 -10.25 -10.14
C ILE A 59 0.22 -9.94 -10.33
N TYR A 60 -0.59 -10.33 -9.35
CA TYR A 60 -1.96 -9.86 -9.18
C TYR A 60 -2.01 -8.93 -7.97
N VAL A 61 -2.48 -7.72 -8.19
CA VAL A 61 -2.79 -6.76 -7.12
C VAL A 61 -4.31 -6.74 -6.96
N ILE A 62 -4.79 -7.22 -5.83
CA ILE A 62 -6.22 -7.29 -5.54
C ILE A 62 -6.60 -6.33 -4.42
N GLY A 63 -7.65 -5.57 -4.62
CA GLY A 63 -8.16 -4.59 -3.66
C GLY A 63 -9.50 -4.01 -4.10
N SER A 64 -10.15 -3.28 -3.21
CA SER A 64 -11.43 -2.62 -3.48
C SER A 64 -11.31 -1.11 -3.28
N GLY A 65 -12.11 -0.33 -4.03
CA GLY A 65 -12.15 1.12 -3.90
C GLY A 65 -10.78 1.78 -4.11
N THR A 66 -10.35 2.59 -3.17
CA THR A 66 -9.05 3.31 -3.23
C THR A 66 -7.85 2.37 -3.32
N SER A 67 -7.90 1.20 -2.67
CA SER A 67 -6.83 0.20 -2.77
C SER A 67 -6.69 -0.36 -4.19
N TYR A 68 -7.81 -0.63 -4.89
CA TYR A 68 -7.79 -1.01 -6.30
C TYR A 68 -7.17 0.07 -7.18
N HIS A 69 -7.57 1.33 -6.99
CA HIS A 69 -7.03 2.45 -7.75
C HIS A 69 -5.55 2.72 -7.44
N ALA A 70 -5.10 2.50 -6.21
CA ALA A 70 -3.68 2.58 -5.84
C ALA A 70 -2.85 1.55 -6.63
N GLY A 71 -3.35 0.33 -6.77
CA GLY A 71 -2.74 -0.70 -7.63
C GLY A 71 -2.67 -0.27 -9.09
N LEU A 72 -3.76 0.27 -9.64
CA LEU A 72 -3.81 0.77 -11.02
C LEU A 72 -2.80 1.90 -11.26
N SER A 73 -2.66 2.82 -10.31
CA SER A 73 -1.71 3.94 -10.42
C SER A 73 -0.25 3.49 -10.41
N ALA A 74 0.07 2.42 -9.68
CA ALA A 74 1.40 1.85 -9.64
C ALA A 74 1.71 0.93 -10.83
N LYS A 75 0.70 0.37 -11.49
CA LYS A 75 0.82 -0.74 -12.44
C LYS A 75 1.89 -0.53 -13.51
N ASN A 76 1.82 0.56 -14.27
CA ASN A 76 2.72 0.79 -15.40
C ASN A 76 4.19 0.90 -14.94
N TYR A 77 4.41 1.61 -13.84
CA TYR A 77 5.73 1.69 -13.21
C TYR A 77 6.26 0.32 -12.82
N LEU A 78 5.41 -0.52 -12.20
CA LEU A 78 5.78 -1.85 -11.75
C LEU A 78 6.08 -2.80 -12.93
N GLU A 79 5.29 -2.76 -14.00
CA GLU A 79 5.55 -3.52 -15.22
C GLU A 79 6.90 -3.12 -15.85
N GLU A 80 7.22 -1.82 -15.85
CA GLU A 80 8.49 -1.32 -16.38
C GLU A 80 9.70 -1.81 -15.58
N ILE A 81 9.67 -1.67 -14.24
CA ILE A 81 10.82 -2.03 -13.40
C ILE A 81 11.04 -3.53 -13.25
N LEU A 82 9.97 -4.31 -13.30
CA LEU A 82 10.01 -5.77 -13.11
C LEU A 82 10.10 -6.56 -14.42
N ASN A 83 9.71 -5.93 -15.53
CA ASN A 83 9.57 -6.56 -16.84
C ASN A 83 8.67 -7.82 -16.82
N ILE A 84 7.61 -7.79 -16.02
CA ILE A 84 6.58 -8.83 -15.94
C ILE A 84 5.20 -8.20 -15.92
N LYS A 85 4.14 -9.01 -16.20
CA LYS A 85 2.76 -8.51 -16.18
C LYS A 85 2.25 -8.30 -14.77
N VAL A 86 1.60 -7.14 -14.56
CA VAL A 86 0.89 -6.78 -13.33
C VAL A 86 -0.60 -6.61 -13.64
N PHE A 87 -1.41 -7.43 -13.02
CA PHE A 87 -2.87 -7.41 -13.14
C PHE A 87 -3.46 -6.76 -11.90
N CYS A 88 -4.29 -5.73 -12.09
CA CYS A 88 -5.04 -5.12 -11.00
C CYS A 88 -6.52 -5.49 -11.17
N MET A 89 -7.14 -6.05 -10.14
CA MET A 89 -8.55 -6.45 -10.21
C MET A 89 -9.24 -6.42 -8.85
N TYR A 90 -10.56 -6.46 -8.88
CA TYR A 90 -11.34 -6.62 -7.66
C TYR A 90 -11.14 -8.02 -7.07
N PRO A 91 -11.08 -8.17 -5.73
CA PRO A 91 -10.85 -9.47 -5.10
C PRO A 91 -11.87 -10.53 -5.49
N THR A 92 -13.15 -10.16 -5.61
CA THR A 92 -14.22 -11.07 -6.03
C THR A 92 -14.08 -11.53 -7.49
N GLN A 93 -13.56 -10.67 -8.36
CA GLN A 93 -13.24 -11.06 -9.74
C GLN A 93 -12.09 -12.07 -9.75
N PHE A 94 -11.04 -11.82 -8.94
CA PHE A 94 -9.92 -12.74 -8.80
C PHE A 94 -10.35 -14.11 -8.25
N SER A 95 -11.12 -14.14 -7.16
CA SER A 95 -11.52 -15.39 -6.52
C SER A 95 -12.47 -16.25 -7.37
N ARG A 96 -13.39 -15.62 -8.10
CA ARG A 96 -14.49 -16.30 -8.79
C ARG A 96 -14.27 -16.51 -10.29
N SER A 97 -13.67 -15.55 -10.98
CA SER A 97 -13.59 -15.54 -12.45
C SER A 97 -12.23 -15.98 -12.97
N GLU A 98 -11.15 -15.64 -12.29
CA GLU A 98 -9.83 -16.03 -12.75
C GLU A 98 -9.55 -17.51 -12.46
N LYS A 99 -9.19 -18.27 -13.49
CA LYS A 99 -9.02 -19.74 -13.40
C LYS A 99 -7.63 -20.23 -13.77
N VAL A 100 -6.90 -19.47 -14.59
CA VAL A 100 -5.61 -19.86 -15.14
C VAL A 100 -4.51 -18.99 -14.53
N PHE A 101 -3.60 -19.62 -13.82
CA PHE A 101 -2.48 -18.95 -13.19
C PHE A 101 -1.15 -19.60 -13.56
N ASN A 102 -0.12 -18.79 -13.69
CA ASN A 102 1.25 -19.27 -13.69
C ASN A 102 1.62 -19.72 -12.26
N LYS A 103 2.37 -20.82 -12.12
CA LYS A 103 2.81 -21.33 -10.81
C LYS A 103 3.60 -20.31 -9.98
N ASN A 104 4.33 -19.42 -10.66
CA ASN A 104 5.14 -18.39 -10.04
C ASN A 104 4.35 -17.04 -9.94
N THR A 105 3.09 -17.10 -9.62
CA THR A 105 2.24 -15.92 -9.43
C THR A 105 2.34 -15.42 -7.99
N LEU A 106 2.57 -14.12 -7.84
CA LEU A 106 2.44 -13.42 -6.57
C LEU A 106 1.11 -12.64 -6.54
N VAL A 107 0.32 -12.85 -5.50
CA VAL A 107 -0.93 -12.14 -5.25
C VAL A 107 -0.75 -11.20 -4.08
N ILE A 108 -0.94 -9.90 -4.31
CA ILE A 108 -0.82 -8.86 -3.29
C ILE A 108 -2.22 -8.35 -2.96
N GLY A 109 -2.70 -8.67 -1.76
CA GLY A 109 -3.98 -8.20 -1.24
C GLY A 109 -3.81 -6.84 -0.55
N MET A 110 -4.53 -5.82 -1.03
CA MET A 110 -4.48 -4.48 -0.46
C MET A 110 -5.81 -4.10 0.17
N SER A 111 -5.78 -3.73 1.44
CA SER A 111 -6.91 -3.15 2.17
C SER A 111 -6.38 -2.14 3.17
N GLN A 112 -6.58 -0.85 2.94
CA GLN A 112 -6.05 0.20 3.80
C GLN A 112 -6.47 0.00 5.27
N GLY A 113 -7.77 -0.15 5.54
CA GLY A 113 -8.26 -0.42 6.89
C GLY A 113 -8.11 -1.90 7.32
N GLY A 114 -7.71 -2.78 6.43
CA GLY A 114 -7.38 -4.19 6.71
C GLY A 114 -8.56 -5.14 6.95
N GLN A 115 -9.80 -4.67 6.90
CA GLN A 115 -11.00 -5.45 7.26
C GLN A 115 -11.84 -5.90 6.05
N SER A 116 -11.31 -5.82 4.84
CA SER A 116 -12.04 -6.16 3.62
C SER A 116 -12.20 -7.68 3.49
N LEU A 117 -13.39 -8.20 3.77
CA LEU A 117 -13.71 -9.63 3.63
C LEU A 117 -13.52 -10.15 2.20
N SER A 118 -13.79 -9.31 1.19
CA SER A 118 -13.53 -9.70 -0.21
C SER A 118 -12.03 -9.86 -0.51
N THR A 119 -11.17 -9.04 0.12
CA THR A 119 -9.71 -9.17 -0.02
C THR A 119 -9.21 -10.43 0.70
N VAL A 120 -9.78 -10.76 1.87
CA VAL A 120 -9.54 -12.04 2.57
C VAL A 120 -9.91 -13.21 1.67
N GLU A 121 -11.14 -13.21 1.10
CA GLU A 121 -11.59 -14.26 0.17
C GLU A 121 -10.62 -14.43 -1.01
N GLY A 122 -10.12 -13.30 -1.55
CA GLY A 122 -9.15 -13.33 -2.65
C GLY A 122 -7.80 -13.93 -2.26
N LEU A 123 -7.27 -13.58 -1.09
CA LEU A 123 -6.02 -14.14 -0.55
C LEU A 123 -6.15 -15.64 -0.23
N ASP A 124 -7.27 -16.05 0.38
CA ASP A 124 -7.56 -17.45 0.64
C ASP A 124 -7.67 -18.26 -0.65
N ALA A 125 -8.32 -17.70 -1.66
CA ALA A 125 -8.40 -18.34 -2.97
C ALA A 125 -7.03 -18.49 -3.63
N ALA A 126 -6.13 -17.52 -3.47
CA ALA A 126 -4.74 -17.60 -3.93
C ALA A 126 -3.96 -18.69 -3.18
N SER A 127 -4.04 -18.71 -1.85
CA SER A 127 -3.38 -19.69 -0.98
C SER A 127 -3.83 -21.12 -1.27
N LYS A 128 -5.14 -21.33 -1.45
CA LYS A 128 -5.70 -22.64 -1.83
C LYS A 128 -5.21 -23.15 -3.20
N ARG A 129 -4.79 -22.26 -4.07
CA ARG A 129 -4.20 -22.58 -5.39
C ARG A 129 -2.67 -22.72 -5.35
N GLY A 130 -2.06 -22.62 -4.16
CA GLY A 130 -0.61 -22.71 -3.97
C GLY A 130 0.15 -21.50 -4.53
N LEU A 131 -0.50 -20.35 -4.69
CA LEU A 131 0.14 -19.11 -5.16
C LEU A 131 0.81 -18.39 -3.98
N MET A 132 1.84 -17.60 -4.28
CA MET A 132 2.47 -16.71 -3.31
C MET A 132 1.52 -15.58 -2.94
N THR A 133 1.46 -15.20 -1.65
CA THR A 133 0.53 -14.19 -1.15
C THR A 133 1.22 -13.17 -0.25
N ALA A 134 0.93 -11.90 -0.46
CA ALA A 134 1.34 -10.78 0.39
C ALA A 134 0.14 -9.89 0.72
N SER A 135 0.18 -9.22 1.85
CA SER A 135 -0.87 -8.30 2.29
C SER A 135 -0.31 -6.92 2.64
N VAL A 136 -1.10 -5.89 2.37
CA VAL A 136 -0.73 -4.48 2.58
C VAL A 136 -1.87 -3.75 3.28
N SER A 137 -1.62 -3.19 4.47
CA SER A 137 -2.60 -2.43 5.28
C SER A 137 -1.93 -1.38 6.16
N GLU A 138 -2.66 -0.32 6.52
CA GLU A 138 -2.21 0.65 7.54
C GLU A 138 -2.48 0.16 8.97
N ASN A 139 -3.47 -0.71 9.14
CA ASN A 139 -3.90 -1.19 10.44
C ASN A 139 -2.97 -2.31 10.93
N PRO A 140 -2.31 -2.16 12.08
CA PRO A 140 -1.41 -3.19 12.62
C PRO A 140 -2.14 -4.50 13.01
N THR A 141 -3.45 -4.44 13.22
CA THR A 141 -4.31 -5.59 13.53
C THR A 141 -5.24 -5.91 12.36
N ALA A 142 -4.75 -5.74 11.14
CA ALA A 142 -5.53 -5.96 9.94
C ALA A 142 -5.85 -7.45 9.75
N LEU A 143 -7.13 -7.78 9.59
CA LEU A 143 -7.59 -9.15 9.33
C LEU A 143 -6.86 -9.78 8.12
N ILE A 144 -6.62 -8.99 7.06
CA ILE A 144 -5.95 -9.52 5.85
C ILE A 144 -4.52 -10.01 6.12
N PHE A 145 -3.90 -9.62 7.23
CA PHE A 145 -2.56 -10.07 7.59
C PHE A 145 -2.51 -11.56 7.94
N GLU A 146 -3.58 -12.10 8.52
CA GLU A 146 -3.69 -13.52 8.86
C GLU A 146 -3.85 -14.43 7.62
N HIS A 147 -4.13 -13.85 6.45
CA HIS A 147 -4.46 -14.55 5.21
C HIS A 147 -3.37 -14.45 4.13
N ALA A 148 -2.17 -13.99 4.48
CA ALA A 148 -1.05 -13.87 3.55
C ALA A 148 0.26 -14.35 4.17
N GLN A 149 1.20 -14.76 3.33
CA GLN A 149 2.52 -15.24 3.75
C GLN A 149 3.39 -14.11 4.32
N THR A 150 3.19 -12.88 3.84
CA THR A 150 3.90 -11.70 4.34
C THR A 150 2.96 -10.52 4.55
N GLN A 151 3.35 -9.67 5.47
CA GLN A 151 2.62 -8.47 5.86
C GLN A 151 3.48 -7.24 5.58
N THR A 152 2.87 -6.21 5.01
CA THR A 152 3.52 -4.90 4.86
C THR A 152 2.61 -3.81 5.38
N ARG A 153 3.11 -3.03 6.30
CA ARG A 153 2.37 -1.95 6.90
C ARG A 153 2.55 -0.66 6.09
N ILE A 154 1.45 0.04 5.84
CA ILE A 154 1.45 1.37 5.24
C ILE A 154 1.62 2.39 6.37
N GLU A 155 2.76 3.05 6.43
CA GLU A 155 3.09 3.99 7.51
C GLU A 155 2.54 5.40 7.22
N VAL A 156 1.21 5.53 7.09
CA VAL A 156 0.53 6.81 6.81
C VAL A 156 -0.09 7.46 8.05
N GLY A 157 -0.17 6.73 9.15
CA GLY A 157 -0.89 7.17 10.33
C GLY A 157 -2.41 7.25 10.10
N ASN A 158 -3.14 7.54 11.15
CA ASN A 158 -4.60 7.54 11.13
C ASN A 158 -5.15 8.67 10.25
N GLU A 159 -6.13 8.35 9.39
CA GLU A 159 -6.88 9.29 8.56
C GLU A 159 -8.37 9.14 8.85
N LYS A 160 -8.94 10.12 9.61
CA LYS A 160 -10.33 10.10 10.05
C LYS A 160 -11.33 10.58 8.98
N CYS A 161 -10.84 11.18 7.88
CA CYS A 161 -11.68 11.62 6.78
C CYS A 161 -12.19 10.39 5.99
N GLY A 162 -13.47 10.46 5.56
CA GLY A 162 -14.08 9.37 4.79
C GLY A 162 -13.44 9.14 3.42
N ALA A 163 -13.09 10.22 2.72
CA ALA A 163 -12.33 10.16 1.47
C ALA A 163 -10.84 10.11 1.79
N LYS A 164 -10.20 9.00 1.46
CA LYS A 164 -8.77 8.77 1.75
C LYS A 164 -7.87 9.55 0.79
N THR A 165 -6.96 10.34 1.33
CA THR A 165 -5.99 11.17 0.59
C THR A 165 -4.56 10.65 0.80
N LYS A 166 -3.96 10.93 1.97
CA LYS A 166 -2.63 10.42 2.30
C LYS A 166 -2.59 8.89 2.33
N GLY A 167 -3.68 8.25 2.77
CA GLY A 167 -3.80 6.80 2.75
C GLY A 167 -3.74 6.21 1.35
N TYR A 168 -4.41 6.84 0.37
CA TYR A 168 -4.33 6.44 -1.03
C TYR A 168 -2.90 6.60 -1.59
N ALA A 169 -2.30 7.78 -1.40
CA ALA A 169 -0.95 8.07 -1.87
C ALA A 169 0.09 7.15 -1.20
N GLY A 170 -0.01 6.96 0.11
CA GLY A 170 0.86 6.07 0.88
C GLY A 170 0.74 4.61 0.45
N THR A 171 -0.49 4.12 0.18
CA THR A 171 -0.69 2.76 -0.35
C THR A 171 0.00 2.58 -1.70
N THR A 172 -0.16 3.56 -2.61
CA THR A 172 0.48 3.52 -3.92
C THR A 172 2.01 3.47 -3.80
N VAL A 173 2.58 4.40 -3.00
CA VAL A 173 4.04 4.48 -2.81
C VAL A 173 4.59 3.26 -2.08
N THR A 174 3.90 2.73 -1.06
CA THR A 174 4.32 1.50 -0.37
C THR A 174 4.39 0.33 -1.34
N LEU A 175 3.37 0.13 -2.20
CA LEU A 175 3.39 -0.92 -3.22
C LEU A 175 4.56 -0.74 -4.20
N MET A 176 4.83 0.50 -4.66
CA MET A 176 5.96 0.81 -5.52
C MET A 176 7.30 0.50 -4.83
N MET A 177 7.47 0.86 -3.56
CA MET A 177 8.70 0.61 -2.80
C MET A 177 8.93 -0.89 -2.54
N MET A 178 7.88 -1.64 -2.19
CA MET A 178 7.96 -3.11 -2.00
C MET A 178 8.58 -3.79 -3.22
N LEU A 179 8.03 -3.52 -4.39
CA LEU A 179 8.44 -4.19 -5.62
C LEU A 179 9.73 -3.60 -6.20
N SER A 180 10.02 -2.32 -5.95
CA SER A 180 11.31 -1.72 -6.34
C SER A 180 12.47 -2.29 -5.53
N GLU A 181 12.34 -2.41 -4.21
CA GLU A 181 13.40 -3.00 -3.38
C GLU A 181 13.61 -4.48 -3.73
N LEU A 182 12.54 -5.22 -4.00
CA LEU A 182 12.64 -6.59 -4.49
C LEU A 182 13.37 -6.66 -5.83
N ALA A 183 13.05 -5.78 -6.80
CA ALA A 183 13.70 -5.71 -8.10
C ALA A 183 15.19 -5.36 -7.99
N ILE A 184 15.54 -4.45 -7.07
CA ILE A 184 16.94 -4.07 -6.80
C ILE A 184 17.73 -5.29 -6.27
N ILE A 185 17.19 -6.00 -5.27
CA ILE A 185 17.86 -7.15 -4.66
C ILE A 185 18.01 -8.31 -5.63
N LYS A 186 17.00 -8.54 -6.49
CA LYS A 186 17.08 -9.54 -7.56
C LYS A 186 18.01 -9.14 -8.71
N GLY A 187 18.57 -7.92 -8.71
CA GLY A 187 19.39 -7.39 -9.80
C GLY A 187 18.64 -7.15 -11.11
N ILE A 188 17.31 -7.17 -11.09
CA ILE A 188 16.44 -6.87 -12.25
C ILE A 188 16.48 -5.36 -12.53
N PHE A 189 16.35 -4.57 -11.48
CA PHE A 189 16.40 -3.11 -11.56
C PHE A 189 17.86 -2.64 -11.50
N LYS A 190 18.44 -2.35 -12.66
CA LYS A 190 19.76 -1.71 -12.74
C LYS A 190 19.61 -0.30 -12.15
N LYS A 191 20.19 -0.08 -10.97
CA LYS A 191 20.30 1.22 -10.34
C LYS A 191 20.83 2.23 -11.37
N LYS A 192 19.94 2.96 -12.07
CA LYS A 192 20.36 4.20 -12.74
C LYS A 192 21.07 5.02 -11.68
N LYS A 193 22.28 5.44 -11.92
CA LYS A 193 23.27 5.99 -10.98
C LYS A 193 22.82 7.22 -10.14
N ASN A 194 21.53 7.52 -10.04
CA ASN A 194 21.02 8.66 -9.28
C ASN A 194 19.81 8.26 -8.42
N SER A 195 20.03 8.20 -7.12
CA SER A 195 18.97 8.11 -6.09
C SER A 195 17.90 9.22 -6.19
N THR A 196 18.14 10.21 -7.02
CA THR A 196 17.28 11.34 -7.35
C THR A 196 16.10 10.92 -8.25
N THR A 197 16.22 9.86 -9.06
CA THR A 197 15.17 9.47 -10.01
C THR A 197 13.98 8.81 -9.31
N ILE A 198 14.20 7.93 -8.34
CA ILE A 198 13.11 7.29 -7.58
C ILE A 198 12.32 8.36 -6.80
N LYS A 199 13.03 9.36 -6.21
CA LYS A 199 12.37 10.49 -5.53
C LYS A 199 11.54 11.36 -6.48
N LYS A 200 11.97 11.56 -7.73
CA LYS A 200 11.23 12.39 -8.71
C LYS A 200 10.00 11.68 -9.27
N GLU A 201 10.08 10.39 -9.55
CA GLU A 201 8.97 9.62 -10.15
C GLU A 201 7.85 9.31 -9.14
N CYS A 202 8.16 9.27 -7.84
CA CYS A 202 7.15 9.08 -6.78
C CYS A 202 6.48 10.38 -6.31
N LEU A 203 7.01 11.56 -6.69
CA LEU A 203 6.51 12.87 -6.27
C LEU A 203 5.84 13.67 -7.42
N MET A 204 5.75 13.12 -8.62
CA MET A 204 4.93 13.62 -9.74
C MET A 204 3.61 12.87 -9.85
#